data_700cbe560267536e81c52c4a65eda67b
#
_entry.id   700cbe560267536e81c52c4a65eda67b
#
_cell.length_a   1.000
_cell.length_b   1.000
_cell.length_c   1.000
_cell.angle_alpha   90.00
_cell.angle_beta   90.00
_cell.angle_gamma   90.00
#
_symmetry.space_group_name_H-M   'P 1'
#
loop_
_entity.id
_entity.type
_entity.pdbx_description
1 polymer ?
#
loop_
_entity_poly.entity_id
_entity_poly.type
_entity_poly.pdbx_seq_one_letter_code
_entity_poly.pdbx_strand_id
1 'polypeptide(L)'
;MRSARAKVLHELAGEPLLHHLLRALAGLEPERVVVVVGHQADAVRNAAEAVRLPGLRTVLQPEQRGTGHAVACAADEFRGFTGDVLVLYGDTPFIGTETLRRLTEVHRAEAADLTLLTTRFPDPTGYGRILRGPGGEVLGIVEERDATPSERAITEINPGFYVVGADMLFPLVAELRPDNAQGELYLTDMVALAARAGRRVRTVEVGRPEEVTGINTRAELARMEATLKGTVVERWMEAGVTFEDPATVYLGPEVTIGRDTVIGPNVQLRGRTRIGESCRLEGTAYLQDATVGDRVQVRFACHIDAAEIGADAIIGPFARLRPGTRLAERVHIGNFVETKQALLAPGVKANHLTYLGDCEIGADTNVGAGTITCNYDGFRKHRTVIGARVQIGSDTQLVAPVAVGDDAYVGAGTTVTHDVPAGALAVSRVPQRHLEGWTARRRARETGAGAEPVKLKPAARKKPPAGKRRTRTGGSAGRARRRR
;
A
#
# COMPACT_ATOMS: atom_id res chain seq x y z
N MET A 1 -13.21 -18.78 -10.68
CA MET A 1 -13.19 -17.91 -9.47
C MET A 1 -14.46 -18.00 -8.61
N ARG A 2 -15.64 -18.41 -9.14
CA ARG A 2 -16.95 -18.34 -8.46
C ARG A 2 -17.17 -16.96 -7.81
N SER A 3 -17.05 -15.91 -8.58
CA SER A 3 -17.09 -14.52 -8.15
C SER A 3 -17.96 -13.70 -9.10
N ALA A 4 -18.66 -12.68 -8.57
CA ALA A 4 -19.34 -11.68 -9.38
C ALA A 4 -18.33 -10.74 -10.08
N ARG A 5 -17.09 -10.62 -9.55
CA ARG A 5 -16.02 -9.80 -10.11
C ARG A 5 -15.37 -10.52 -11.30
N ALA A 6 -15.12 -9.80 -12.39
CA ALA A 6 -14.41 -10.33 -13.55
C ALA A 6 -13.04 -10.91 -13.15
N LYS A 7 -12.66 -12.05 -13.76
CA LYS A 7 -11.46 -12.80 -13.40
C LYS A 7 -10.19 -11.94 -13.39
N VAL A 8 -9.99 -11.14 -14.42
CA VAL A 8 -8.82 -10.28 -14.61
C VAL A 8 -8.73 -9.08 -13.67
N LEU A 9 -9.83 -8.79 -12.93
CA LEU A 9 -9.87 -7.74 -11.91
C LEU A 9 -9.56 -8.23 -10.49
N HIS A 10 -9.38 -9.54 -10.29
CA HIS A 10 -8.88 -10.03 -9.01
C HIS A 10 -7.45 -9.54 -8.78
N GLU A 11 -7.16 -9.21 -7.54
CA GLU A 11 -5.89 -8.60 -7.18
C GLU A 11 -4.83 -9.66 -6.86
N LEU A 12 -3.62 -9.41 -7.35
CA LEU A 12 -2.38 -10.10 -7.04
C LEU A 12 -1.38 -9.04 -6.57
N ALA A 13 -0.83 -9.19 -5.39
CA ALA A 13 0.01 -8.17 -4.74
C ALA A 13 -0.66 -6.77 -4.64
N GLY A 14 -1.99 -6.75 -4.50
CA GLY A 14 -2.77 -5.52 -4.38
C GLY A 14 -3.12 -4.84 -5.70
N GLU A 15 -2.85 -5.47 -6.86
CA GLU A 15 -3.18 -4.94 -8.18
C GLU A 15 -3.94 -5.94 -9.03
N PRO A 16 -4.85 -5.49 -9.91
CA PRO A 16 -5.56 -6.36 -10.84
C PRO A 16 -4.61 -7.24 -11.67
N LEU A 17 -4.97 -8.51 -11.90
CA LEU A 17 -4.18 -9.42 -12.76
C LEU A 17 -3.85 -8.79 -14.12
N LEU A 18 -4.80 -8.06 -14.70
CA LEU A 18 -4.63 -7.36 -15.97
C LEU A 18 -3.48 -6.34 -15.95
N HIS A 19 -3.25 -5.67 -14.82
CA HIS A 19 -2.19 -4.66 -14.71
C HIS A 19 -0.79 -5.28 -14.84
N HIS A 20 -0.58 -6.46 -14.25
CA HIS A 20 0.70 -7.17 -14.35
C HIS A 20 1.03 -7.49 -15.81
N LEU A 21 0.07 -8.01 -16.57
CA LEU A 21 0.24 -8.30 -18.00
C LEU A 21 0.50 -7.03 -18.81
N LEU A 22 -0.31 -5.99 -18.61
CA LEU A 22 -0.15 -4.73 -19.37
C LEU A 22 1.20 -4.04 -19.10
N ARG A 23 1.75 -4.17 -17.89
CA ARG A 23 3.11 -3.69 -17.58
C ARG A 23 4.19 -4.51 -18.28
N ALA A 24 4.04 -5.82 -18.35
CA ALA A 24 4.97 -6.65 -19.11
C ALA A 24 4.97 -6.28 -20.61
N LEU A 25 3.79 -5.98 -21.16
CA LEU A 25 3.65 -5.49 -22.54
C LEU A 25 4.28 -4.11 -22.75
N ALA A 26 4.18 -3.21 -21.79
CA ALA A 26 4.78 -1.87 -21.89
C ALA A 26 6.28 -1.92 -22.19
N GLY A 27 6.99 -2.92 -21.65
CA GLY A 27 8.42 -3.13 -21.91
C GLY A 27 8.77 -3.59 -23.35
N LEU A 28 7.78 -3.88 -24.19
CA LEU A 28 7.96 -4.17 -25.62
C LEU A 28 7.70 -2.95 -26.52
N GLU A 29 7.23 -1.83 -25.95
CA GLU A 29 6.88 -0.61 -26.69
C GLU A 29 5.94 -0.88 -27.89
N PRO A 30 4.80 -1.57 -27.71
CA PRO A 30 3.92 -1.93 -28.82
C PRO A 30 3.34 -0.68 -29.48
N GLU A 31 3.20 -0.70 -30.81
CA GLU A 31 2.54 0.39 -31.56
C GLU A 31 1.07 0.52 -31.16
N ARG A 32 0.42 -0.58 -30.85
CA ARG A 32 -1.01 -0.66 -30.53
C ARG A 32 -1.29 -1.78 -29.52
N VAL A 33 -2.16 -1.52 -28.57
CA VAL A 33 -2.68 -2.52 -27.64
C VAL A 33 -4.19 -2.53 -27.70
N VAL A 34 -4.78 -3.69 -27.97
CA VAL A 34 -6.24 -3.87 -27.99
C VAL A 34 -6.66 -4.86 -26.92
N VAL A 35 -7.43 -4.40 -25.94
CA VAL A 35 -7.97 -5.24 -24.87
C VAL A 35 -9.41 -5.61 -25.24
N VAL A 36 -9.65 -6.89 -25.51
CA VAL A 36 -11.00 -7.39 -25.75
C VAL A 36 -11.69 -7.62 -24.42
N VAL A 37 -12.83 -6.94 -24.21
CA VAL A 37 -13.60 -6.98 -22.98
C VAL A 37 -14.96 -7.61 -23.20
N GLY A 38 -15.43 -8.41 -22.27
CA GLY A 38 -16.74 -9.09 -22.33
C GLY A 38 -17.48 -8.92 -21.00
N HIS A 39 -17.41 -9.88 -20.12
CA HIS A 39 -18.05 -9.81 -18.79
C HIS A 39 -17.52 -8.60 -17.99
N GLN A 40 -18.44 -7.77 -17.47
CA GLN A 40 -18.12 -6.51 -16.77
C GLN A 40 -17.23 -5.56 -17.60
N ALA A 41 -17.54 -5.40 -18.86
CA ALA A 41 -16.74 -4.66 -19.84
C ALA A 41 -16.30 -3.28 -19.34
N ASP A 42 -17.17 -2.50 -18.72
CA ASP A 42 -16.83 -1.15 -18.22
C ASP A 42 -15.81 -1.18 -17.08
N ALA A 43 -15.94 -2.11 -16.15
CA ALA A 43 -14.98 -2.24 -15.04
C ALA A 43 -13.60 -2.70 -15.55
N VAL A 44 -13.56 -3.62 -16.52
CA VAL A 44 -12.30 -4.08 -17.14
C VAL A 44 -11.67 -2.96 -17.98
N ARG A 45 -12.49 -2.19 -18.74
CA ARG A 45 -12.05 -1.02 -19.50
C ARG A 45 -11.37 0.01 -18.58
N ASN A 46 -12.06 0.41 -17.52
CA ASN A 46 -11.51 1.38 -16.55
C ASN A 46 -10.21 0.90 -15.94
N ALA A 47 -10.08 -0.39 -15.61
CA ALA A 47 -8.84 -0.96 -15.11
C ALA A 47 -7.71 -0.94 -16.16
N ALA A 48 -8.01 -1.28 -17.42
CA ALA A 48 -7.02 -1.24 -18.50
C ALA A 48 -6.51 0.19 -18.75
N GLU A 49 -7.41 1.16 -18.83
CA GLU A 49 -7.09 2.58 -19.05
C GLU A 49 -6.28 3.19 -17.89
N ALA A 50 -6.46 2.70 -16.65
CA ALA A 50 -5.72 3.15 -15.48
C ALA A 50 -4.20 2.91 -15.60
N VAL A 51 -3.77 1.93 -16.40
CA VAL A 51 -2.33 1.65 -16.66
C VAL A 51 -1.68 2.74 -17.53
N ARG A 52 -2.49 3.50 -18.29
CA ARG A 52 -2.04 4.59 -19.19
C ARG A 52 -1.02 4.15 -20.23
N LEU A 53 -1.21 2.96 -20.79
CA LEU A 53 -0.34 2.45 -21.85
C LEU A 53 -0.64 3.17 -23.18
N PRO A 54 0.36 3.76 -23.85
CA PRO A 54 0.16 4.43 -25.14
C PRO A 54 -0.48 3.49 -26.18
N GLY A 55 -1.41 4.00 -26.96
CA GLY A 55 -2.09 3.23 -28.01
C GLY A 55 -3.08 2.18 -27.52
N LEU A 56 -3.37 2.12 -26.21
CA LEU A 56 -4.36 1.18 -25.67
C LEU A 56 -5.77 1.56 -26.09
N ARG A 57 -6.48 0.56 -26.60
CA ARG A 57 -7.91 0.62 -26.94
C ARG A 57 -8.65 -0.58 -26.35
N THR A 58 -9.94 -0.47 -26.17
CA THR A 58 -10.79 -1.57 -25.72
C THR A 58 -11.86 -1.86 -26.72
N VAL A 59 -12.10 -3.15 -26.99
CA VAL A 59 -13.13 -3.63 -27.92
C VAL A 59 -14.08 -4.56 -27.16
N LEU A 60 -15.38 -4.39 -27.36
CA LEU A 60 -16.41 -5.24 -26.75
C LEU A 60 -16.56 -6.56 -27.51
N GLN A 61 -16.48 -7.68 -26.81
CA GLN A 61 -17.00 -8.97 -27.26
C GLN A 61 -18.44 -9.12 -26.73
N PRO A 62 -19.48 -8.88 -27.55
CA PRO A 62 -20.85 -8.83 -27.05
C PRO A 62 -21.37 -10.19 -26.63
N GLU A 63 -20.96 -11.25 -27.31
CA GLU A 63 -21.28 -12.65 -27.03
C GLU A 63 -19.99 -13.44 -26.81
N GLN A 64 -19.93 -14.21 -25.75
CA GLN A 64 -18.76 -15.04 -25.44
C GLN A 64 -18.80 -16.35 -26.22
N ARG A 65 -18.40 -16.30 -27.49
CA ARG A 65 -18.42 -17.45 -28.42
C ARG A 65 -17.04 -18.10 -28.58
N GLY A 66 -16.17 -17.96 -27.60
CA GLY A 66 -14.82 -18.53 -27.59
C GLY A 66 -13.71 -17.52 -27.85
N THR A 67 -12.47 -17.98 -27.75
CA THR A 67 -11.24 -17.18 -27.87
C THR A 67 -10.97 -16.67 -29.29
N GLY A 68 -11.33 -17.44 -30.30
CA GLY A 68 -11.29 -17.01 -31.71
C GLY A 68 -12.25 -15.87 -31.98
N HIS A 69 -13.45 -15.91 -31.42
CA HIS A 69 -14.44 -14.81 -31.54
C HIS A 69 -13.92 -13.52 -30.86
N ALA A 70 -13.21 -13.64 -29.74
CA ALA A 70 -12.60 -12.48 -29.09
C ALA A 70 -11.60 -11.78 -30.04
N VAL A 71 -10.72 -12.54 -30.69
CA VAL A 71 -9.76 -12.00 -31.68
C VAL A 71 -10.49 -11.42 -32.89
N ALA A 72 -11.54 -12.07 -33.38
CA ALA A 72 -12.34 -11.55 -34.48
C ALA A 72 -12.94 -10.17 -34.19
N CYS A 73 -13.44 -9.95 -32.98
CA CYS A 73 -13.96 -8.64 -32.55
C CYS A 73 -12.92 -7.51 -32.62
N ALA A 74 -11.63 -7.83 -32.54
CA ALA A 74 -10.54 -6.85 -32.62
C ALA A 74 -10.12 -6.51 -34.07
N ALA A 75 -10.61 -7.23 -35.09
CA ALA A 75 -10.12 -7.12 -36.47
C ALA A 75 -10.18 -5.68 -37.04
N ASP A 76 -11.25 -4.93 -36.73
CA ASP A 76 -11.41 -3.56 -37.22
C ASP A 76 -10.30 -2.59 -36.69
N GLU A 77 -9.78 -2.85 -35.50
CA GLU A 77 -8.69 -2.07 -34.94
C GLU A 77 -7.35 -2.31 -35.66
N PHE A 78 -7.25 -3.39 -36.43
CA PHE A 78 -6.03 -3.77 -37.18
C PHE A 78 -6.18 -3.56 -38.70
N ARG A 79 -7.22 -2.89 -39.18
CA ARG A 79 -7.34 -2.57 -40.60
C ARG A 79 -6.13 -1.77 -41.09
N GLY A 80 -5.49 -2.28 -42.15
CA GLY A 80 -4.30 -1.67 -42.74
C GLY A 80 -3.00 -1.84 -41.93
N PHE A 81 -3.05 -2.58 -40.81
CA PHE A 81 -1.88 -2.96 -40.08
C PHE A 81 -1.20 -4.20 -40.72
N THR A 82 0.10 -4.12 -40.94
CA THR A 82 0.86 -5.17 -41.65
C THR A 82 1.96 -5.80 -40.78
N GLY A 83 1.97 -5.47 -39.49
CA GLY A 83 2.96 -5.99 -38.54
C GLY A 83 2.55 -7.30 -37.87
N ASP A 84 3.39 -7.75 -36.97
CA ASP A 84 3.16 -8.91 -36.14
C ASP A 84 2.17 -8.59 -35.03
N VAL A 85 1.20 -9.44 -34.76
CA VAL A 85 0.23 -9.36 -33.67
C VAL A 85 0.61 -10.38 -32.60
N LEU A 86 0.88 -9.90 -31.40
CA LEU A 86 1.07 -10.72 -30.22
C LEU A 86 -0.28 -10.91 -29.51
N VAL A 87 -0.77 -12.14 -29.44
CA VAL A 87 -2.02 -12.52 -28.79
C VAL A 87 -1.70 -13.09 -27.40
N LEU A 88 -2.36 -12.57 -26.36
CA LEU A 88 -2.14 -12.92 -24.96
C LEU A 88 -3.46 -13.13 -24.22
N TYR A 89 -3.43 -13.94 -23.17
CA TYR A 89 -4.56 -14.13 -22.25
C TYR A 89 -4.41 -13.28 -20.99
N GLY A 90 -5.47 -12.56 -20.62
CA GLY A 90 -5.46 -11.59 -19.52
C GLY A 90 -5.34 -12.19 -18.11
N ASP A 91 -5.29 -13.50 -17.97
CA ASP A 91 -5.27 -14.23 -16.70
C ASP A 91 -3.92 -14.87 -16.35
N THR A 92 -2.86 -14.49 -17.07
CA THR A 92 -1.47 -14.96 -16.89
C THR A 92 -0.56 -13.81 -16.43
N PRO A 93 -0.61 -13.42 -15.16
CA PRO A 93 0.02 -12.20 -14.66
C PRO A 93 1.54 -12.27 -14.52
N PHE A 94 2.14 -13.47 -14.60
CA PHE A 94 3.58 -13.67 -14.37
C PHE A 94 4.42 -13.65 -15.63
N ILE A 95 3.80 -13.54 -16.80
CA ILE A 95 4.57 -13.47 -18.04
C ILE A 95 5.52 -12.27 -18.03
N GLY A 96 6.79 -12.53 -18.21
CA GLY A 96 7.82 -11.50 -18.20
C GLY A 96 8.00 -10.83 -19.58
N THR A 97 8.39 -9.55 -19.58
CA THR A 97 8.75 -8.82 -20.81
C THR A 97 9.81 -9.57 -21.63
N GLU A 98 10.78 -10.20 -20.97
CA GLU A 98 11.86 -10.92 -21.64
C GLU A 98 11.36 -12.16 -22.39
N THR A 99 10.44 -12.91 -21.78
CA THR A 99 9.81 -14.07 -22.43
C THR A 99 8.99 -13.64 -23.66
N LEU A 100 8.26 -12.54 -23.56
CA LEU A 100 7.51 -11.97 -24.68
C LEU A 100 8.45 -11.45 -25.79
N ARG A 101 9.55 -10.80 -25.41
CA ARG A 101 10.58 -10.33 -26.36
C ARG A 101 11.18 -11.51 -27.10
N ARG A 102 11.62 -12.56 -26.40
CA ARG A 102 12.16 -13.77 -26.99
C ARG A 102 11.18 -14.42 -27.99
N LEU A 103 9.88 -14.44 -27.65
CA LEU A 103 8.85 -14.99 -28.54
C LEU A 103 8.79 -14.22 -29.88
N THR A 104 8.81 -12.88 -29.83
CA THR A 104 8.78 -12.02 -31.02
C THR A 104 10.08 -12.07 -31.80
N GLU A 105 11.23 -12.17 -31.13
CA GLU A 105 12.55 -12.30 -31.76
C GLU A 105 12.68 -13.61 -32.54
N VAL A 106 12.28 -14.75 -31.95
CA VAL A 106 12.30 -16.04 -32.62
C VAL A 106 11.36 -16.03 -33.82
N HIS A 107 10.16 -15.44 -33.69
CA HIS A 107 9.22 -15.30 -34.79
C HIS A 107 9.86 -14.62 -36.01
N ARG A 108 10.56 -13.51 -35.78
CA ARG A 108 11.22 -12.73 -36.85
C ARG A 108 12.47 -13.40 -37.37
N ALA A 109 13.33 -13.91 -36.49
CA ALA A 109 14.60 -14.53 -36.85
C ALA A 109 14.42 -15.81 -37.74
N GLU A 110 13.37 -16.59 -37.42
CA GLU A 110 13.06 -17.79 -38.19
C GLU A 110 12.11 -17.54 -39.36
N ALA A 111 11.72 -16.27 -39.57
CA ALA A 111 10.70 -15.84 -40.52
C ALA A 111 9.47 -16.72 -40.44
N ALA A 112 9.01 -17.01 -39.24
CA ALA A 112 7.85 -17.87 -39.01
C ALA A 112 6.54 -17.15 -39.40
N ASP A 113 5.58 -17.92 -39.83
CA ASP A 113 4.23 -17.40 -40.10
C ASP A 113 3.38 -17.36 -38.83
N LEU A 114 3.63 -18.33 -37.92
CA LEU A 114 2.99 -18.41 -36.59
C LEU A 114 4.00 -18.93 -35.58
N THR A 115 4.16 -18.29 -34.46
CA THR A 115 4.96 -18.75 -33.32
C THR A 115 4.15 -18.80 -32.06
N LEU A 116 4.22 -19.88 -31.29
CA LEU A 116 3.52 -20.04 -30.03
C LEU A 116 4.47 -20.37 -28.90
N LEU A 117 4.13 -19.91 -27.69
CA LEU A 117 4.79 -20.39 -26.47
C LEU A 117 4.32 -21.80 -26.16
N THR A 118 5.23 -22.64 -25.67
CA THR A 118 4.90 -23.94 -25.09
C THR A 118 5.63 -24.10 -23.75
N THR A 119 5.16 -24.99 -22.92
CA THR A 119 5.87 -25.43 -21.72
C THR A 119 5.43 -26.83 -21.36
N ARG A 120 6.13 -27.50 -20.42
CA ARG A 120 5.80 -28.84 -19.97
C ARG A 120 5.32 -28.80 -18.54
N PHE A 121 4.09 -29.32 -18.32
CA PHE A 121 3.54 -29.50 -17.00
C PHE A 121 3.53 -30.97 -16.61
N PRO A 122 3.93 -31.34 -15.37
CA PRO A 122 3.73 -32.69 -14.85
C PRO A 122 2.26 -33.10 -14.84
N ASP A 123 1.37 -32.15 -14.48
CA ASP A 123 -0.08 -32.29 -14.61
C ASP A 123 -0.60 -31.23 -15.60
N PRO A 124 -0.83 -31.60 -16.87
CA PRO A 124 -1.28 -30.71 -17.92
C PRO A 124 -2.79 -30.47 -17.94
N THR A 125 -3.54 -30.97 -16.97
CA THR A 125 -5.01 -30.89 -16.91
C THR A 125 -5.52 -29.47 -17.09
N GLY A 126 -6.46 -29.30 -18.00
CA GLY A 126 -7.12 -28.01 -18.28
C GLY A 126 -6.45 -27.17 -19.35
N TYR A 127 -5.35 -27.60 -19.93
CA TYR A 127 -4.64 -26.91 -21.02
C TYR A 127 -4.82 -27.64 -22.36
N GLY A 128 -4.68 -26.93 -23.47
CA GLY A 128 -4.51 -27.53 -24.81
C GLY A 128 -3.16 -28.27 -24.94
N ARG A 129 -3.15 -29.41 -25.62
CA ARG A 129 -1.94 -30.20 -25.86
C ARG A 129 -1.34 -29.90 -27.23
N ILE A 130 -0.05 -29.78 -27.31
CA ILE A 130 0.66 -29.59 -28.58
C ILE A 130 0.77 -30.95 -29.28
N LEU A 131 0.17 -31.06 -30.46
CA LEU A 131 0.29 -32.23 -31.31
C LEU A 131 1.49 -32.07 -32.25
N ARG A 132 2.40 -33.05 -32.25
CA ARG A 132 3.57 -33.04 -33.09
C ARG A 132 3.55 -34.24 -34.05
N GLY A 133 4.05 -34.01 -35.26
CA GLY A 133 4.29 -35.04 -36.25
C GLY A 133 5.59 -35.83 -36.01
N PRO A 134 5.86 -36.83 -36.83
CA PRO A 134 7.07 -37.69 -36.68
C PRO A 134 8.40 -36.94 -36.79
N GLY A 135 8.41 -35.80 -37.49
CA GLY A 135 9.59 -34.93 -37.62
C GLY A 135 9.71 -33.87 -36.53
N GLY A 136 8.79 -33.86 -35.55
CA GLY A 136 8.75 -32.86 -34.48
C GLY A 136 8.02 -31.56 -34.83
N GLU A 137 7.50 -31.45 -36.05
CA GLU A 137 6.73 -30.33 -36.54
C GLU A 137 5.37 -30.23 -35.76
N VAL A 138 4.89 -29.01 -35.56
CA VAL A 138 3.58 -28.78 -34.91
C VAL A 138 2.48 -29.06 -35.92
N LEU A 139 1.59 -29.99 -35.59
CA LEU A 139 0.39 -30.33 -36.36
C LEU A 139 -0.84 -29.58 -35.95
N GLY A 140 -0.93 -29.18 -34.68
CA GLY A 140 -2.07 -28.48 -34.12
C GLY A 140 -2.06 -28.51 -32.59
N ILE A 141 -3.17 -28.05 -32.02
CA ILE A 141 -3.45 -28.10 -30.60
C ILE A 141 -4.79 -28.81 -30.40
N VAL A 142 -4.87 -29.73 -29.45
CA VAL A 142 -6.13 -30.34 -29.02
C VAL A 142 -6.48 -29.84 -27.61
N GLU A 143 -7.68 -29.30 -27.44
CA GLU A 143 -8.15 -28.84 -26.15
C GLU A 143 -8.47 -30.01 -25.20
N GLU A 144 -8.33 -29.81 -23.89
CA GLU A 144 -8.54 -30.84 -22.86
C GLU A 144 -9.85 -31.65 -23.04
N ARG A 145 -10.96 -30.97 -23.43
CA ARG A 145 -12.28 -31.59 -23.55
C ARG A 145 -12.43 -32.46 -24.78
N ASP A 146 -11.68 -32.12 -25.82
CA ASP A 146 -11.72 -32.81 -27.10
C ASP A 146 -10.63 -33.89 -27.21
N ALA A 147 -9.64 -33.87 -26.27
CA ALA A 147 -8.49 -34.77 -26.28
C ALA A 147 -8.86 -36.22 -25.98
N THR A 148 -8.31 -37.16 -26.75
CA THR A 148 -8.33 -38.60 -26.48
C THR A 148 -7.49 -38.93 -25.23
N PRO A 149 -7.64 -40.12 -24.63
CA PRO A 149 -6.77 -40.52 -23.50
C PRO A 149 -5.27 -40.48 -23.78
N SER A 150 -4.83 -40.79 -25.01
CA SER A 150 -3.43 -40.71 -25.41
C SER A 150 -2.95 -39.27 -25.55
N GLU A 151 -3.76 -38.38 -26.08
CA GLU A 151 -3.46 -36.95 -26.20
C GLU A 151 -3.42 -36.26 -24.84
N ARG A 152 -4.30 -36.63 -23.89
CA ARG A 152 -4.25 -36.12 -22.51
C ARG A 152 -2.95 -36.44 -21.78
N ALA A 153 -2.26 -37.51 -22.16
CA ALA A 153 -0.97 -37.88 -21.59
C ALA A 153 0.20 -37.01 -22.06
N ILE A 154 -0.01 -36.19 -23.10
CA ILE A 154 0.99 -35.23 -23.58
C ILE A 154 1.20 -34.14 -22.52
N THR A 155 2.45 -33.98 -22.11
CA THR A 155 2.84 -32.98 -21.08
C THR A 155 3.18 -31.61 -21.67
N GLU A 156 3.39 -31.49 -22.98
CA GLU A 156 3.64 -30.22 -23.65
C GLU A 156 2.31 -29.51 -23.90
N ILE A 157 2.16 -28.34 -23.30
CA ILE A 157 0.91 -27.61 -23.29
C ILE A 157 1.01 -26.26 -24.03
N ASN A 158 -0.15 -25.77 -24.47
CA ASN A 158 -0.36 -24.44 -25.00
C ASN A 158 -0.87 -23.50 -23.92
N PRO A 159 -0.10 -22.50 -23.47
CA PRO A 159 -0.56 -21.51 -22.51
C PRO A 159 -1.35 -20.34 -23.14
N GLY A 160 -1.47 -20.29 -24.48
CA GLY A 160 -2.29 -19.30 -25.17
C GLY A 160 -1.58 -18.03 -25.60
N PHE A 161 -0.26 -18.10 -25.87
CA PHE A 161 0.52 -16.96 -26.35
C PHE A 161 0.99 -17.20 -27.78
N TYR A 162 0.68 -16.26 -28.68
CA TYR A 162 0.97 -16.42 -30.11
C TYR A 162 1.53 -15.13 -30.70
N VAL A 163 2.44 -15.25 -31.66
CA VAL A 163 2.81 -14.20 -32.59
C VAL A 163 2.43 -14.63 -34.00
N VAL A 164 1.67 -13.80 -34.69
CA VAL A 164 1.14 -14.08 -36.02
C VAL A 164 1.13 -12.78 -36.83
N GLY A 165 1.50 -12.80 -38.10
CA GLY A 165 1.31 -11.64 -38.97
C GLY A 165 -0.17 -11.26 -39.08
N ALA A 166 -0.48 -9.97 -39.05
CA ALA A 166 -1.87 -9.50 -39.12
C ALA A 166 -2.59 -9.93 -40.41
N ASP A 167 -1.86 -10.00 -41.50
CA ASP A 167 -2.31 -10.47 -42.83
C ASP A 167 -2.73 -11.93 -42.84
N MET A 168 -2.23 -12.73 -41.90
CA MET A 168 -2.59 -14.14 -41.75
C MET A 168 -3.58 -14.37 -40.59
N LEU A 169 -3.44 -13.65 -39.46
CA LEU A 169 -4.25 -13.88 -38.26
C LEU A 169 -5.75 -13.76 -38.53
N PHE A 170 -6.18 -12.62 -39.08
CA PHE A 170 -7.62 -12.37 -39.27
C PHE A 170 -8.27 -13.24 -40.33
N PRO A 171 -7.64 -13.56 -41.48
CA PRO A 171 -8.12 -14.60 -42.40
C PRO A 171 -8.27 -15.96 -41.71
N LEU A 172 -7.31 -16.45 -40.97
CA LEU A 172 -7.40 -17.73 -40.27
C LEU A 172 -8.54 -17.73 -39.23
N VAL A 173 -8.68 -16.64 -38.47
CA VAL A 173 -9.76 -16.50 -37.49
C VAL A 173 -11.15 -16.51 -38.16
N ALA A 174 -11.29 -16.00 -39.36
CA ALA A 174 -12.53 -16.05 -40.14
C ALA A 174 -12.90 -17.47 -40.63
N GLU A 175 -11.92 -18.38 -40.70
CA GLU A 175 -12.12 -19.78 -41.08
C GLU A 175 -12.48 -20.69 -39.90
N LEU A 176 -12.37 -20.20 -38.66
CA LEU A 176 -12.67 -21.00 -37.46
C LEU A 176 -14.13 -21.46 -37.43
N ARG A 177 -14.35 -22.67 -36.94
CA ARG A 177 -15.66 -23.29 -36.84
C ARG A 177 -15.91 -23.78 -35.39
N PRO A 178 -17.17 -23.79 -34.94
CA PRO A 178 -17.50 -24.24 -33.59
C PRO A 178 -17.73 -25.78 -33.54
N ASP A 179 -16.92 -26.55 -34.31
CA ASP A 179 -17.04 -27.99 -34.44
C ASP A 179 -16.25 -28.71 -33.31
N ASN A 180 -16.58 -28.42 -32.05
CA ASN A 180 -15.88 -28.95 -30.85
C ASN A 180 -16.89 -29.18 -29.71
N ALA A 181 -16.46 -29.80 -28.63
CA ALA A 181 -17.26 -30.18 -27.48
C ALA A 181 -17.97 -29.00 -26.78
N GLN A 182 -17.49 -27.77 -26.95
CA GLN A 182 -18.07 -26.56 -26.34
C GLN A 182 -18.95 -25.76 -27.32
N GLY A 183 -18.87 -26.02 -28.61
CA GLY A 183 -19.56 -25.24 -29.66
C GLY A 183 -19.00 -23.82 -29.76
N GLU A 184 -17.72 -23.62 -29.45
CA GLU A 184 -17.04 -22.33 -29.43
C GLU A 184 -16.02 -22.19 -30.57
N LEU A 185 -15.68 -20.97 -30.94
CA LEU A 185 -14.60 -20.69 -31.89
C LEU A 185 -13.26 -20.72 -31.10
N TYR A 186 -12.58 -21.83 -31.18
CA TYR A 186 -11.26 -21.98 -30.52
C TYR A 186 -10.16 -21.30 -31.34
N LEU A 187 -9.44 -20.37 -30.73
CA LEU A 187 -8.27 -19.75 -31.37
C LEU A 187 -7.17 -20.78 -31.66
N THR A 188 -7.08 -21.82 -30.84
CA THR A 188 -6.11 -22.90 -31.00
C THR A 188 -6.22 -23.65 -32.34
N ASP A 189 -7.43 -23.67 -32.97
CA ASP A 189 -7.62 -24.31 -34.27
C ASP A 189 -6.87 -23.59 -35.41
N MET A 190 -6.50 -22.30 -35.25
CA MET A 190 -5.69 -21.59 -36.24
C MET A 190 -4.32 -22.26 -36.46
N VAL A 191 -3.79 -22.94 -35.42
CA VAL A 191 -2.49 -23.63 -35.50
C VAL A 191 -2.58 -24.80 -36.46
N ALA A 192 -3.65 -25.59 -36.35
CA ALA A 192 -3.88 -26.71 -37.29
C ALA A 192 -4.21 -26.21 -38.73
N LEU A 193 -4.94 -25.11 -38.88
CA LEU A 193 -5.19 -24.49 -40.17
C LEU A 193 -3.88 -24.00 -40.81
N ALA A 194 -3.03 -23.32 -40.05
CA ALA A 194 -1.71 -22.86 -40.52
C ALA A 194 -0.80 -24.05 -40.93
N ALA A 195 -0.70 -25.10 -40.11
CA ALA A 195 0.09 -26.29 -40.39
C ALA A 195 -0.38 -27.00 -41.66
N ARG A 196 -1.68 -27.21 -41.84
CA ARG A 196 -2.29 -27.82 -43.07
C ARG A 196 -2.03 -26.98 -44.32
N ALA A 197 -1.98 -25.64 -44.17
CA ALA A 197 -1.65 -24.74 -45.29
C ALA A 197 -0.12 -24.69 -45.59
N GLY A 198 0.69 -25.51 -44.92
CA GLY A 198 2.14 -25.57 -45.14
C GLY A 198 2.87 -24.32 -44.56
N ARG A 199 2.26 -23.59 -43.68
CA ARG A 199 2.87 -22.40 -43.03
C ARG A 199 3.93 -22.81 -42.01
N ARG A 200 4.94 -21.95 -41.83
CA ARG A 200 6.01 -22.17 -40.85
C ARG A 200 5.52 -21.90 -39.44
N VAL A 201 5.12 -22.95 -38.75
CA VAL A 201 4.73 -22.89 -37.34
C VAL A 201 5.97 -23.18 -36.48
N ARG A 202 6.24 -22.33 -35.50
CA ARG A 202 7.37 -22.47 -34.57
C ARG A 202 6.90 -22.46 -33.13
N THR A 203 7.72 -23.05 -32.25
CA THR A 203 7.44 -23.04 -30.79
C THR A 203 8.63 -22.45 -30.04
N VAL A 204 8.34 -21.73 -28.97
CA VAL A 204 9.30 -21.26 -27.97
C VAL A 204 8.94 -21.88 -26.65
N GLU A 205 9.77 -22.80 -26.16
CA GLU A 205 9.54 -23.44 -24.86
C GLU A 205 9.98 -22.51 -23.72
N VAL A 206 9.09 -22.30 -22.74
CA VAL A 206 9.36 -21.51 -21.54
C VAL A 206 9.94 -22.42 -20.46
N GLY A 207 11.10 -22.05 -19.93
CA GLY A 207 11.80 -22.86 -18.92
C GLY A 207 11.19 -22.76 -17.51
N ARG A 208 10.35 -21.76 -17.25
CA ARG A 208 9.65 -21.55 -15.97
C ARG A 208 8.14 -21.63 -16.17
N PRO A 209 7.53 -22.79 -15.92
CA PRO A 209 6.10 -23.01 -16.15
C PRO A 209 5.19 -22.02 -15.40
N GLU A 210 5.67 -21.47 -14.28
CA GLU A 210 4.94 -20.49 -13.47
C GLU A 210 4.63 -19.20 -14.26
N GLU A 211 5.52 -18.81 -15.19
CA GLU A 211 5.32 -17.59 -16.00
C GLU A 211 4.07 -17.63 -16.86
N VAL A 212 3.67 -18.81 -17.28
CA VAL A 212 2.54 -19.02 -18.21
C VAL A 212 1.33 -19.68 -17.56
N THR A 213 1.35 -19.83 -16.24
CA THR A 213 0.24 -20.41 -15.49
C THR A 213 -0.92 -19.43 -15.40
N GLY A 214 -2.08 -19.82 -15.92
CA GLY A 214 -3.32 -19.07 -15.78
C GLY A 214 -3.94 -19.22 -14.39
N ILE A 215 -4.58 -18.16 -13.89
CA ILE A 215 -5.25 -18.14 -12.58
C ILE A 215 -6.75 -18.34 -12.76
N ASN A 216 -7.28 -19.52 -12.48
CA ASN A 216 -8.70 -19.87 -12.64
C ASN A 216 -9.46 -19.97 -11.32
N THR A 217 -8.78 -20.26 -10.24
CA THR A 217 -9.37 -20.48 -8.91
C THR A 217 -8.76 -19.53 -7.86
N ARG A 218 -9.45 -19.34 -6.74
CA ARG A 218 -8.90 -18.59 -5.61
C ARG A 218 -7.72 -19.29 -4.94
N ALA A 219 -7.68 -20.61 -5.01
CA ALA A 219 -6.54 -21.40 -4.49
C ALA A 219 -5.28 -21.19 -5.33
N GLU A 220 -5.43 -21.15 -6.67
CA GLU A 220 -4.34 -20.78 -7.58
C GLU A 220 -3.89 -19.36 -7.32
N LEU A 221 -4.82 -18.40 -7.21
CA LEU A 221 -4.49 -17.01 -6.88
C LEU A 221 -3.65 -16.92 -5.59
N ALA A 222 -4.05 -17.63 -4.53
CA ALA A 222 -3.31 -17.60 -3.27
C ALA A 222 -1.92 -18.23 -3.38
N ARG A 223 -1.77 -19.32 -4.15
CA ARG A 223 -0.45 -19.91 -4.42
C ARG A 223 0.46 -18.96 -5.21
N MET A 224 -0.11 -18.33 -6.23
CA MET A 224 0.64 -17.38 -7.05
C MET A 224 1.03 -16.12 -6.26
N GLU A 225 0.15 -15.64 -5.37
CA GLU A 225 0.48 -14.56 -4.43
C GLU A 225 1.70 -14.93 -3.56
N ALA A 226 1.72 -16.16 -3.03
CA ALA A 226 2.85 -16.63 -2.22
C ALA A 226 4.16 -16.71 -3.03
N THR A 227 4.09 -17.19 -4.27
CA THR A 227 5.25 -17.28 -5.18
C THR A 227 5.81 -15.89 -5.50
N LEU A 228 4.95 -14.95 -5.92
CA LEU A 228 5.35 -13.58 -6.22
C LEU A 228 5.99 -12.91 -5.01
N LYS A 229 5.34 -13.06 -3.87
CA LYS A 229 5.84 -12.55 -2.60
C LYS A 229 7.25 -13.07 -2.30
N GLY A 230 7.48 -14.39 -2.46
CA GLY A 230 8.80 -15.00 -2.28
C GLY A 230 9.86 -14.33 -3.18
N THR A 231 9.60 -14.22 -4.46
CA THR A 231 10.53 -13.60 -5.43
C THR A 231 10.83 -12.13 -5.10
N VAL A 232 9.81 -11.35 -4.68
CA VAL A 232 10.02 -9.95 -4.29
C VAL A 232 10.88 -9.85 -3.04
N VAL A 233 10.64 -10.69 -2.04
CA VAL A 233 11.42 -10.71 -0.79
C VAL A 233 12.86 -11.15 -1.06
N GLU A 234 13.08 -12.21 -1.86
CA GLU A 234 14.42 -12.67 -2.27
C GLU A 234 15.22 -11.54 -2.92
N ARG A 235 14.62 -10.81 -3.86
CA ARG A 235 15.28 -9.66 -4.51
C ARG A 235 15.74 -8.61 -3.48
N TRP A 236 14.93 -8.33 -2.46
CA TRP A 236 15.33 -7.37 -1.42
C TRP A 236 16.39 -7.92 -0.48
N MET A 237 16.39 -9.23 -0.19
CA MET A 237 17.48 -9.88 0.55
C MET A 237 18.82 -9.78 -0.21
N GLU A 238 18.80 -10.00 -1.51
CA GLU A 238 19.97 -9.80 -2.38
C GLU A 238 20.45 -8.34 -2.40
N ALA A 239 19.53 -7.39 -2.26
CA ALA A 239 19.83 -5.95 -2.15
C ALA A 239 20.30 -5.51 -0.74
N GLY A 240 20.48 -6.44 0.21
CA GLY A 240 21.00 -6.18 1.55
C GLY A 240 19.94 -5.86 2.61
N VAL A 241 18.67 -6.22 2.40
CA VAL A 241 17.60 -6.12 3.39
C VAL A 241 17.46 -7.42 4.18
N THR A 242 17.32 -7.34 5.49
CA THR A 242 17.09 -8.50 6.35
C THR A 242 15.60 -8.67 6.65
N PHE A 243 15.08 -9.88 6.48
CA PHE A 243 13.72 -10.26 6.90
C PHE A 243 13.78 -11.30 7.99
N GLU A 244 13.16 -11.02 9.16
CA GLU A 244 13.12 -11.98 10.28
C GLU A 244 12.17 -13.15 9.99
N ASP A 245 11.07 -12.90 9.28
CA ASP A 245 10.13 -13.91 8.80
C ASP A 245 9.62 -13.55 7.37
N PRO A 246 10.35 -13.96 6.32
CA PRO A 246 10.00 -13.68 4.94
C PRO A 246 8.58 -14.12 4.55
N ALA A 247 8.08 -15.20 5.17
CA ALA A 247 6.79 -15.78 4.85
C ALA A 247 5.61 -14.88 5.26
N THR A 248 5.76 -13.99 6.21
CA THR A 248 4.67 -13.16 6.75
C THR A 248 4.65 -11.72 6.23
N VAL A 249 5.67 -11.29 5.48
CA VAL A 249 5.81 -9.90 5.00
C VAL A 249 5.05 -9.69 3.68
N TYR A 250 4.42 -8.52 3.49
CA TYR A 250 3.78 -8.10 2.25
C TYR A 250 4.44 -6.84 1.70
N LEU A 251 4.92 -6.92 0.46
CA LEU A 251 5.57 -5.81 -0.25
C LEU A 251 4.83 -5.51 -1.54
N GLY A 252 4.37 -4.27 -1.69
CA GLY A 252 3.80 -3.78 -2.94
C GLY A 252 4.86 -3.61 -4.05
N PRO A 253 4.47 -3.58 -5.32
CA PRO A 253 5.40 -3.54 -6.46
C PRO A 253 6.21 -2.25 -6.54
N GLU A 254 5.71 -1.13 -6.02
CA GLU A 254 6.37 0.18 -6.04
C GLU A 254 7.12 0.50 -4.72
N VAL A 255 7.20 -0.47 -3.80
CA VAL A 255 7.93 -0.33 -2.54
C VAL A 255 9.43 -0.33 -2.80
N THR A 256 10.14 0.55 -2.09
CA THR A 256 11.61 0.58 -2.06
C THR A 256 12.13 0.51 -0.64
N ILE A 257 13.22 -0.23 -0.42
CA ILE A 257 13.82 -0.45 0.91
C ILE A 257 15.33 -0.25 0.81
N GLY A 258 15.89 0.59 1.68
CA GLY A 258 17.33 0.80 1.78
C GLY A 258 18.05 -0.39 2.41
N ARG A 259 19.34 -0.53 2.09
CA ARG A 259 20.21 -1.59 2.61
C ARG A 259 20.32 -1.53 4.14
N ASP A 260 20.72 -2.63 4.74
CA ASP A 260 20.91 -2.80 6.20
C ASP A 260 19.60 -2.58 7.01
N THR A 261 18.45 -2.46 6.35
CA THR A 261 17.15 -2.38 6.98
C THR A 261 16.67 -3.77 7.40
N VAL A 262 16.12 -3.86 8.62
CA VAL A 262 15.55 -5.10 9.19
C VAL A 262 14.04 -5.02 9.23
N ILE A 263 13.38 -5.99 8.60
CA ILE A 263 11.92 -6.11 8.52
C ILE A 263 11.46 -7.30 9.38
N GLY A 264 10.72 -7.01 10.43
CA GLY A 264 10.12 -8.01 11.32
C GLY A 264 8.89 -8.69 10.73
N PRO A 265 8.31 -9.67 11.45
CA PRO A 265 7.15 -10.45 10.97
C PRO A 265 5.89 -9.60 10.80
N ASN A 266 5.01 -10.02 9.89
CA ASN A 266 3.71 -9.38 9.60
C ASN A 266 3.78 -7.90 9.19
N VAL A 267 4.92 -7.41 8.70
CA VAL A 267 5.03 -6.07 8.13
C VAL A 267 4.38 -6.04 6.75
N GLN A 268 3.58 -5.01 6.51
CA GLN A 268 2.95 -4.75 5.21
C GLN A 268 3.38 -3.38 4.71
N LEU A 269 4.10 -3.36 3.59
CA LEU A 269 4.49 -2.14 2.88
C LEU A 269 3.73 -2.07 1.57
N ARG A 270 2.93 -1.01 1.39
CA ARG A 270 1.99 -0.90 0.26
C ARG A 270 2.13 0.43 -0.46
N GLY A 271 1.55 0.50 -1.67
CA GLY A 271 1.61 1.69 -2.51
C GLY A 271 3.05 2.09 -2.80
N ARG A 272 3.33 3.39 -2.82
CA ARG A 272 4.65 3.96 -3.08
C ARG A 272 5.49 4.18 -1.82
N THR A 273 5.38 3.24 -0.87
CA THR A 273 6.15 3.32 0.39
C THR A 273 7.65 3.21 0.13
N ARG A 274 8.40 4.10 0.74
CA ARG A 274 9.87 4.16 0.66
C ARG A 274 10.46 4.09 2.06
N ILE A 275 11.35 3.14 2.29
CA ILE A 275 12.07 2.96 3.56
C ILE A 275 13.55 3.28 3.30
N GLY A 276 14.15 4.10 4.15
CA GLY A 276 15.57 4.44 4.11
C GLY A 276 16.50 3.30 4.51
N GLU A 277 17.77 3.62 4.68
CA GLU A 277 18.83 2.69 5.08
C GLU A 277 18.86 2.48 6.60
N SER A 278 19.32 1.31 7.05
CA SER A 278 19.54 0.97 8.46
C SER A 278 18.31 1.17 9.36
N CYS A 279 17.11 1.03 8.80
CA CYS A 279 15.86 1.10 9.55
C CYS A 279 15.54 -0.23 10.24
N ARG A 280 14.71 -0.16 11.29
CA ARG A 280 14.17 -1.35 11.95
C ARG A 280 12.65 -1.25 12.07
N LEU A 281 11.93 -2.18 11.44
CA LEU A 281 10.48 -2.35 11.58
C LEU A 281 10.22 -3.61 12.40
N GLU A 282 9.77 -3.47 13.66
CA GLU A 282 9.73 -4.59 14.63
C GLU A 282 8.64 -5.63 14.36
N GLY A 283 7.68 -5.35 13.50
CA GLY A 283 6.62 -6.31 13.15
C GLY A 283 5.21 -5.80 13.37
N THR A 284 4.26 -6.48 12.74
CA THR A 284 2.82 -6.13 12.70
C THR A 284 2.59 -4.65 12.37
N ALA A 285 3.40 -4.10 11.47
CA ALA A 285 3.28 -2.72 11.03
C ALA A 285 2.62 -2.65 9.64
N TYR A 286 1.75 -1.66 9.45
CA TYR A 286 1.14 -1.35 8.16
C TYR A 286 1.57 0.04 7.69
N LEU A 287 2.25 0.12 6.56
CA LEU A 287 2.69 1.37 5.94
C LEU A 287 2.15 1.45 4.52
N GLN A 288 1.46 2.54 4.20
CA GLN A 288 0.95 2.81 2.85
C GLN A 288 1.34 4.21 2.42
N ASP A 289 1.89 4.35 1.21
CA ASP A 289 2.30 5.63 0.61
C ASP A 289 3.16 6.50 1.56
N ALA A 290 3.95 5.84 2.42
CA ALA A 290 4.77 6.47 3.44
C ALA A 290 6.22 6.66 2.96
N THR A 291 6.85 7.75 3.40
CA THR A 291 8.29 7.98 3.18
C THR A 291 8.98 7.97 4.55
N VAL A 292 9.91 7.04 4.74
CA VAL A 292 10.65 6.83 5.99
C VAL A 292 12.13 7.07 5.71
N GLY A 293 12.73 8.01 6.44
CA GLY A 293 14.16 8.32 6.37
C GLY A 293 15.04 7.24 6.96
N ASP A 294 16.35 7.49 7.01
CA ASP A 294 17.33 6.53 7.49
C ASP A 294 17.32 6.33 9.02
N ARG A 295 17.71 5.15 9.47
CA ARG A 295 17.86 4.78 10.89
C ARG A 295 16.59 4.96 11.73
N VAL A 296 15.44 4.95 11.08
CA VAL A 296 14.14 5.04 11.76
C VAL A 296 13.78 3.69 12.40
N GLN A 297 13.23 3.76 13.60
CA GLN A 297 12.66 2.62 14.30
C GLN A 297 11.14 2.70 14.27
N VAL A 298 10.49 1.79 13.56
CA VAL A 298 9.03 1.59 13.63
C VAL A 298 8.79 0.39 14.54
N ARG A 299 8.29 0.67 15.74
CA ARG A 299 8.03 -0.35 16.75
C ARG A 299 6.74 -1.11 16.44
N PHE A 300 6.50 -2.15 17.22
CA PHE A 300 5.37 -3.07 17.07
C PHE A 300 4.01 -2.38 16.90
N ALA A 301 3.18 -2.91 15.99
CA ALA A 301 1.76 -2.56 15.77
C ALA A 301 1.50 -1.08 15.41
N CYS A 302 2.30 -0.51 14.53
CA CYS A 302 2.08 0.85 14.01
C CYS A 302 1.28 0.84 12.70
N HIS A 303 0.44 1.88 12.51
CA HIS A 303 -0.27 2.14 11.27
C HIS A 303 0.13 3.52 10.73
N ILE A 304 0.72 3.54 9.54
CA ILE A 304 1.29 4.74 8.91
C ILE A 304 0.72 4.88 7.51
N ASP A 305 0.03 5.98 7.25
CA ASP A 305 -0.63 6.23 5.98
C ASP A 305 -0.27 7.64 5.47
N ALA A 306 0.27 7.72 4.26
CA ALA A 306 0.64 8.94 3.55
C ALA A 306 1.36 9.96 4.46
N ALA A 307 2.40 9.50 5.17
CA ALA A 307 3.19 10.26 6.13
C ALA A 307 4.67 10.31 5.73
N GLU A 308 5.33 11.41 6.10
CA GLU A 308 6.75 11.62 5.91
C GLU A 308 7.45 11.58 7.28
N ILE A 309 8.48 10.74 7.42
CA ILE A 309 9.22 10.51 8.67
C ILE A 309 10.70 10.76 8.42
N GLY A 310 11.26 11.74 9.11
CA GLY A 310 12.68 12.08 9.05
C GLY A 310 13.58 11.04 9.73
N ALA A 311 14.88 11.15 9.46
CA ALA A 311 15.88 10.22 9.97
C ALA A 311 15.93 10.17 11.51
N ASP A 312 16.40 9.05 12.06
CA ASP A 312 16.59 8.83 13.48
C ASP A 312 15.31 8.95 14.34
N ALA A 313 14.13 8.91 13.72
CA ALA A 313 12.86 8.95 14.42
C ALA A 313 12.51 7.59 15.05
N ILE A 314 11.72 7.65 16.13
CA ILE A 314 11.19 6.45 16.80
C ILE A 314 9.67 6.54 16.80
N ILE A 315 9.00 5.55 16.21
CA ILE A 315 7.55 5.51 16.05
C ILE A 315 6.98 4.28 16.76
N GLY A 316 6.04 4.49 17.67
CA GLY A 316 5.33 3.42 18.37
C GLY A 316 5.92 3.00 19.72
N PRO A 317 5.45 1.86 20.25
CA PRO A 317 4.49 0.94 19.63
C PRO A 317 3.05 1.50 19.57
N PHE A 318 2.15 0.87 18.78
CA PHE A 318 0.73 1.24 18.67
C PHE A 318 0.48 2.70 18.27
N ALA A 319 1.34 3.28 17.45
CA ALA A 319 1.17 4.63 16.93
C ALA A 319 0.37 4.62 15.61
N ARG A 320 -0.42 5.68 15.39
CA ARG A 320 -1.14 5.90 14.16
C ARG A 320 -0.76 7.22 13.52
N LEU A 321 -0.05 7.18 12.40
CA LEU A 321 0.24 8.37 11.60
C LEU A 321 -0.70 8.41 10.41
N ARG A 322 -1.50 9.48 10.32
CA ARG A 322 -2.49 9.68 9.26
C ARG A 322 -1.97 10.66 8.19
N PRO A 323 -2.66 10.73 7.03
CA PRO A 323 -2.25 11.58 5.92
C PRO A 323 -1.96 13.03 6.33
N GLY A 324 -0.87 13.57 5.74
CA GLY A 324 -0.40 14.93 6.00
C GLY A 324 0.44 15.07 7.27
N THR A 325 0.79 13.96 7.92
CA THR A 325 1.76 13.95 9.00
C THR A 325 3.18 14.07 8.43
N ARG A 326 3.95 15.04 8.94
CA ARG A 326 5.37 15.22 8.64
C ARG A 326 6.17 15.34 9.92
N LEU A 327 7.05 14.38 10.14
CA LEU A 327 7.94 14.31 11.27
C LEU A 327 9.35 14.62 10.78
N ALA A 328 10.00 15.62 11.36
CA ALA A 328 11.41 15.88 11.12
C ALA A 328 12.30 14.83 11.79
N GLU A 329 13.61 15.02 11.73
CA GLU A 329 14.57 14.08 12.33
C GLU A 329 14.47 14.03 13.86
N ARG A 330 14.80 12.87 14.43
CA ARG A 330 14.84 12.60 15.89
C ARG A 330 13.49 12.80 16.61
N VAL A 331 12.39 12.82 15.88
CA VAL A 331 11.05 12.86 16.48
C VAL A 331 10.72 11.53 17.15
N HIS A 332 10.13 11.58 18.33
CA HIS A 332 9.65 10.39 19.04
C HIS A 332 8.14 10.43 19.24
N ILE A 333 7.46 9.53 18.54
CA ILE A 333 6.04 9.24 18.68
C ILE A 333 5.88 7.92 19.41
N GLY A 334 5.31 7.95 20.61
CA GLY A 334 5.16 6.75 21.45
C GLY A 334 3.81 6.05 21.30
N ASN A 335 3.46 5.28 22.34
CA ASN A 335 2.29 4.40 22.28
C ASN A 335 0.96 5.15 22.37
N PHE A 336 -0.01 4.69 21.55
CA PHE A 336 -1.35 5.24 21.45
C PHE A 336 -1.38 6.73 21.11
N VAL A 337 -0.42 7.18 20.33
CA VAL A 337 -0.39 8.54 19.76
C VAL A 337 -0.94 8.49 18.34
N GLU A 338 -1.92 9.35 18.09
CA GLU A 338 -2.46 9.56 16.74
C GLU A 338 -2.09 10.96 16.23
N THR A 339 -1.58 11.04 14.99
CA THR A 339 -1.28 12.30 14.31
C THR A 339 -2.07 12.41 13.01
N LYS A 340 -2.45 13.64 12.62
CA LYS A 340 -3.14 13.93 11.36
C LYS A 340 -2.87 15.37 10.95
N GLN A 341 -2.43 15.62 9.70
CA GLN A 341 -2.11 16.98 9.26
C GLN A 341 -1.22 17.71 10.30
N ALA A 342 -0.19 17.00 10.81
CA ALA A 342 0.65 17.45 11.90
C ALA A 342 2.09 17.63 11.41
N LEU A 343 2.67 18.79 11.69
CA LEU A 343 4.05 19.13 11.35
C LEU A 343 4.87 19.17 12.64
N LEU A 344 5.75 18.21 12.85
CA LEU A 344 6.60 18.12 14.04
C LEU A 344 8.05 18.40 13.67
N ALA A 345 8.60 19.46 14.24
CA ALA A 345 9.99 19.87 14.06
C ALA A 345 10.98 18.89 14.74
N PRO A 346 12.30 19.03 14.49
CA PRO A 346 13.30 18.10 15.03
C PRO A 346 13.24 17.95 16.54
N GLY A 347 13.41 16.72 17.02
CA GLY A 347 13.52 16.41 18.45
C GLY A 347 12.22 16.48 19.25
N VAL A 348 11.06 16.72 18.61
CA VAL A 348 9.75 16.70 19.28
C VAL A 348 9.47 15.32 19.86
N LYS A 349 8.90 15.29 21.07
CA LYS A 349 8.52 14.07 21.78
C LYS A 349 7.04 14.09 22.15
N ALA A 350 6.28 13.08 21.72
CA ALA A 350 4.90 12.81 22.11
C ALA A 350 4.77 11.31 22.39
N ASN A 351 4.95 10.91 23.64
CA ASN A 351 5.24 9.51 23.94
C ASN A 351 4.02 8.68 24.37
N HIS A 352 2.89 9.29 24.73
CA HIS A 352 1.79 8.56 25.34
C HIS A 352 0.41 9.18 25.06
N LEU A 353 -0.56 8.36 24.62
CA LEU A 353 -2.01 8.64 24.68
C LEU A 353 -2.40 10.05 24.20
N THR A 354 -1.96 10.48 23.04
CA THR A 354 -2.05 11.86 22.59
C THR A 354 -2.71 11.94 21.21
N TYR A 355 -3.56 12.93 20.97
CA TYR A 355 -4.05 13.27 19.64
C TYR A 355 -3.47 14.61 19.18
N LEU A 356 -2.73 14.58 18.07
CA LEU A 356 -2.13 15.74 17.42
C LEU A 356 -2.72 15.91 16.02
N GLY A 357 -3.77 16.68 15.91
CA GLY A 357 -4.46 16.97 14.65
C GLY A 357 -4.39 18.45 14.28
N ASP A 358 -4.15 18.72 12.99
CA ASP A 358 -4.09 20.07 12.40
C ASP A 358 -3.17 20.99 13.22
N CYS A 359 -1.91 20.58 13.46
CA CYS A 359 -0.98 21.30 14.35
C CYS A 359 0.42 21.44 13.77
N GLU A 360 1.13 22.45 14.28
CA GLU A 360 2.57 22.64 14.11
C GLU A 360 3.23 22.65 15.48
N ILE A 361 4.34 21.89 15.65
CA ILE A 361 5.06 21.78 16.90
C ILE A 361 6.54 22.07 16.64
N GLY A 362 7.07 23.09 17.33
CA GLY A 362 8.46 23.53 17.23
C GLY A 362 9.46 22.57 17.86
N ALA A 363 10.72 22.74 17.50
CA ALA A 363 11.81 21.83 17.85
C ALA A 363 11.96 21.62 19.36
N ASP A 364 12.37 20.42 19.75
CA ASP A 364 12.68 20.01 21.12
C ASP A 364 11.52 20.18 22.12
N THR A 365 10.29 20.30 21.61
CA THR A 365 9.06 20.38 22.43
C THR A 365 8.68 19.00 22.94
N ASN A 366 8.30 18.94 24.21
CA ASN A 366 7.77 17.73 24.83
C ASN A 366 6.27 17.84 25.07
N VAL A 367 5.51 16.88 24.53
CA VAL A 367 4.05 16.79 24.67
C VAL A 367 3.71 15.71 25.70
N GLY A 368 3.08 16.13 26.81
CA GLY A 368 2.67 15.26 27.90
C GLY A 368 1.53 14.30 27.52
N ALA A 369 1.45 13.20 28.25
CA ALA A 369 0.42 12.17 28.05
C ALA A 369 -1.00 12.75 28.17
N GLY A 370 -1.93 12.30 27.32
CA GLY A 370 -3.31 12.77 27.36
C GLY A 370 -3.53 14.16 26.73
N THR A 371 -2.53 14.70 26.05
CA THR A 371 -2.69 15.99 25.34
C THR A 371 -3.56 15.82 24.11
N ILE A 372 -4.50 16.74 23.91
CA ILE A 372 -5.40 16.76 22.75
C ILE A 372 -5.39 18.14 22.10
N THR A 373 -5.10 18.20 20.81
CA THR A 373 -5.43 19.36 19.98
C THR A 373 -6.92 19.29 19.64
N CYS A 374 -7.75 20.14 20.28
CA CYS A 374 -9.19 20.21 20.03
C CYS A 374 -9.41 21.02 18.75
N ASN A 375 -9.15 20.40 17.60
CA ASN A 375 -9.06 21.05 16.31
C ASN A 375 -10.38 21.23 15.55
N TYR A 376 -11.51 20.76 16.10
CA TYR A 376 -12.83 20.82 15.45
C TYR A 376 -13.87 21.45 16.35
N ASP A 377 -14.52 22.51 15.87
CA ASP A 377 -15.54 23.28 16.60
C ASP A 377 -16.98 22.84 16.33
N GLY A 378 -17.17 21.74 15.59
CA GLY A 378 -18.47 21.25 15.13
C GLY A 378 -18.80 21.67 13.68
N PHE A 379 -18.09 22.66 13.13
CA PHE A 379 -18.30 23.17 11.76
C PHE A 379 -17.00 23.22 10.93
N ARG A 380 -15.89 23.64 11.55
CA ARG A 380 -14.60 23.87 10.87
C ARG A 380 -13.46 23.30 11.69
N LYS A 381 -12.33 23.05 11.01
CA LYS A 381 -11.07 22.69 11.65
C LYS A 381 -10.22 23.93 11.82
N HIS A 382 -9.56 24.00 12.96
CA HIS A 382 -8.67 25.09 13.35
C HIS A 382 -7.30 24.52 13.71
N ARG A 383 -6.28 25.36 13.60
CA ARG A 383 -4.89 24.97 13.79
C ARG A 383 -4.42 25.31 15.20
N THR A 384 -3.58 24.42 15.76
CA THR A 384 -2.81 24.65 16.96
C THR A 384 -1.36 24.87 16.58
N VAL A 385 -0.71 25.91 17.08
CA VAL A 385 0.72 26.20 16.87
C VAL A 385 1.43 26.15 18.19
N ILE A 386 2.46 25.32 18.33
CA ILE A 386 3.29 25.20 19.53
C ILE A 386 4.72 25.55 19.15
N GLY A 387 5.33 26.47 19.86
CA GLY A 387 6.71 26.91 19.64
C GLY A 387 7.75 25.86 19.98
N ALA A 388 9.01 26.26 19.93
CA ALA A 388 10.14 25.41 20.25
C ALA A 388 10.40 25.32 21.77
N ARG A 389 10.95 24.17 22.23
CA ARG A 389 11.35 23.93 23.62
C ARG A 389 10.21 24.10 24.63
N VAL A 390 8.98 23.93 24.17
CA VAL A 390 7.77 24.02 24.99
C VAL A 390 7.59 22.75 25.80
N GLN A 391 7.16 22.88 27.04
CA GLN A 391 6.76 21.77 27.89
C GLN A 391 5.24 21.76 28.04
N ILE A 392 4.55 20.84 27.38
CA ILE A 392 3.10 20.61 27.55
C ILE A 392 2.92 19.57 28.66
N GLY A 393 2.24 19.94 29.72
CA GLY A 393 1.91 19.02 30.82
C GLY A 393 0.87 17.97 30.42
N SER A 394 0.83 16.86 31.16
CA SER A 394 -0.12 15.79 30.92
C SER A 394 -1.58 16.25 31.05
N ASP A 395 -2.51 15.62 30.32
CA ASP A 395 -3.95 15.92 30.33
C ASP A 395 -4.24 17.38 29.96
N THR A 396 -3.56 17.88 28.91
CA THR A 396 -3.75 19.24 28.41
C THR A 396 -4.70 19.23 27.20
N GLN A 397 -5.72 20.08 27.20
CA GLN A 397 -6.58 20.32 26.06
C GLN A 397 -6.22 21.67 25.43
N LEU A 398 -5.82 21.64 24.15
CA LEU A 398 -5.50 22.85 23.36
C LEU A 398 -6.69 23.17 22.46
N VAL A 399 -7.51 24.12 22.85
CA VAL A 399 -8.75 24.49 22.11
C VAL A 399 -8.35 25.41 20.95
N ALA A 400 -8.27 24.85 19.78
CA ALA A 400 -7.87 25.58 18.58
C ALA A 400 -8.97 26.56 18.07
N PRO A 401 -8.60 27.74 17.47
CA PRO A 401 -7.22 28.13 17.19
C PRO A 401 -6.48 28.64 18.43
N VAL A 402 -5.26 28.20 18.65
CA VAL A 402 -4.43 28.62 19.79
C VAL A 402 -2.95 28.52 19.46
N ALA A 403 -2.16 29.47 19.96
CA ALA A 403 -0.72 29.48 19.86
C ALA A 403 -0.05 29.38 21.26
N VAL A 404 1.02 28.58 21.36
CA VAL A 404 1.86 28.49 22.56
C VAL A 404 3.26 28.92 22.16
N GLY A 405 3.76 30.02 22.73
CA GLY A 405 5.06 30.61 22.39
C GLY A 405 6.23 29.75 22.84
N ASP A 406 7.41 30.03 22.29
CA ASP A 406 8.66 29.33 22.59
C ASP A 406 8.96 29.34 24.11
N ASP A 407 9.61 28.28 24.60
CA ASP A 407 10.03 28.14 26.01
C ASP A 407 8.87 28.22 27.02
N ALA A 408 7.61 28.17 26.58
CA ALA A 408 6.45 28.19 27.46
C ALA A 408 6.27 26.85 28.19
N TYR A 409 5.61 26.90 29.32
CA TYR A 409 5.24 25.73 30.11
C TYR A 409 3.73 25.70 30.30
N VAL A 410 3.07 24.61 29.92
CA VAL A 410 1.67 24.37 30.22
C VAL A 410 1.56 23.36 31.36
N GLY A 411 0.95 23.76 32.47
CA GLY A 411 0.79 22.88 33.63
C GLY A 411 -0.18 21.73 33.37
N ALA A 412 0.08 20.54 33.91
CA ALA A 412 -0.80 19.38 33.73
C ALA A 412 -2.25 19.65 34.12
N GLY A 413 -3.21 19.09 33.38
CA GLY A 413 -4.66 19.29 33.59
C GLY A 413 -5.16 20.69 33.18
N THR A 414 -4.45 21.36 32.26
CA THR A 414 -4.82 22.71 31.81
C THR A 414 -5.61 22.64 30.50
N THR A 415 -6.74 23.35 30.46
CA THR A 415 -7.44 23.67 29.22
C THR A 415 -6.98 25.04 28.72
N VAL A 416 -6.27 25.07 27.61
CA VAL A 416 -5.74 26.28 26.98
C VAL A 416 -6.75 26.78 25.95
N THR A 417 -7.29 27.97 26.16
CA THR A 417 -8.33 28.60 25.31
C THR A 417 -7.86 29.94 24.73
N HIS A 418 -6.70 30.43 25.12
CA HIS A 418 -6.08 31.67 24.65
C HIS A 418 -4.59 31.44 24.44
N ASP A 419 -4.00 32.26 23.60
CA ASP A 419 -2.57 32.18 23.31
C ASP A 419 -1.72 32.30 24.57
N VAL A 420 -0.65 31.50 24.63
CA VAL A 420 0.31 31.48 25.73
C VAL A 420 1.57 32.22 25.28
N PRO A 421 1.97 33.32 25.92
CA PRO A 421 3.19 34.03 25.57
C PRO A 421 4.46 33.17 25.75
N ALA A 422 5.49 33.48 24.99
CA ALA A 422 6.79 32.83 25.14
C ALA A 422 7.33 32.92 26.59
N GLY A 423 7.90 31.82 27.08
CA GLY A 423 8.46 31.71 28.45
C GLY A 423 7.42 31.77 29.57
N ALA A 424 6.12 31.79 29.26
CA ALA A 424 5.06 31.87 30.26
C ALA A 424 4.67 30.48 30.82
N LEU A 425 4.16 30.45 32.05
CA LEU A 425 3.47 29.30 32.62
C LEU A 425 1.95 29.48 32.49
N ALA A 426 1.30 28.64 31.70
CA ALA A 426 -0.15 28.57 31.61
C ALA A 426 -0.72 27.51 32.58
N VAL A 427 -1.68 27.88 33.41
CA VAL A 427 -2.35 26.99 34.37
C VAL A 427 -3.83 27.34 34.47
N SER A 428 -4.72 26.37 34.24
CA SER A 428 -6.14 26.49 34.51
C SER A 428 -6.60 25.35 35.44
N ARG A 429 -6.60 25.60 36.74
CA ARG A 429 -6.97 24.58 37.73
C ARG A 429 -7.93 25.17 38.77
N VAL A 430 -8.98 24.44 39.10
CA VAL A 430 -9.77 24.72 40.30
C VAL A 430 -9.03 24.22 41.54
N PRO A 431 -9.15 24.92 42.69
CA PRO A 431 -8.56 24.45 43.95
C PRO A 431 -9.05 23.06 44.32
N GLN A 432 -8.14 22.16 44.65
CA GLN A 432 -8.48 20.83 45.13
C GLN A 432 -9.26 20.89 46.43
N ARG A 433 -10.37 20.14 46.52
CA ARG A 433 -11.19 20.02 47.73
C ARG A 433 -11.21 18.57 48.18
N HIS A 434 -11.14 18.36 49.48
CA HIS A 434 -11.30 17.06 50.12
C HIS A 434 -12.63 16.98 50.84
N LEU A 435 -13.37 15.92 50.57
CA LEU A 435 -14.62 15.60 51.28
C LEU A 435 -14.35 14.44 52.24
N GLU A 436 -13.81 14.75 53.42
CA GLU A 436 -13.47 13.73 54.41
C GLU A 436 -14.65 12.80 54.71
N GLY A 437 -14.42 11.52 54.84
CA GLY A 437 -15.44 10.51 55.12
C GLY A 437 -16.49 10.30 54.03
N TRP A 438 -16.29 10.84 52.81
CA TRP A 438 -17.25 10.71 51.71
C TRP A 438 -17.59 9.26 51.40
N THR A 439 -16.59 8.39 51.30
CA THR A 439 -16.75 6.97 51.00
C THR A 439 -17.54 6.23 52.08
N ALA A 440 -17.27 6.53 53.38
CA ALA A 440 -17.98 5.93 54.50
C ALA A 440 -19.47 6.33 54.45
N ARG A 441 -19.77 7.62 54.26
CA ARG A 441 -21.15 8.11 54.10
C ARG A 441 -21.86 7.49 52.88
N ARG A 442 -21.15 7.32 51.76
CA ARG A 442 -21.73 6.71 50.58
C ARG A 442 -22.08 5.24 50.84
N ARG A 443 -21.16 4.48 51.44
CA ARG A 443 -21.44 3.08 51.84
C ARG A 443 -22.60 2.95 52.80
N ALA A 444 -22.66 3.81 53.83
CA ALA A 444 -23.77 3.79 54.79
C ALA A 444 -25.13 4.06 54.12
N ARG A 445 -25.19 4.93 53.12
CA ARG A 445 -26.42 5.17 52.36
C ARG A 445 -26.82 3.95 51.51
N GLU A 446 -25.87 3.28 50.88
CA GLU A 446 -26.14 2.11 50.05
C GLU A 446 -26.51 0.87 50.87
N THR A 447 -26.02 0.75 52.13
CA THR A 447 -26.32 -0.35 53.05
C THR A 447 -27.52 -0.09 53.99
N GLY A 448 -28.20 1.07 53.87
CA GLY A 448 -29.32 1.43 54.73
C GLY A 448 -28.92 1.75 56.20
N ALA A 449 -27.62 1.73 56.52
CA ALA A 449 -27.14 2.14 57.83
C ALA A 449 -27.14 3.68 57.94
N GLY A 450 -28.11 4.26 58.64
CA GLY A 450 -28.26 5.70 58.79
C GLY A 450 -26.98 6.37 59.31
N ALA A 451 -26.38 7.23 58.52
CA ALA A 451 -25.26 8.06 58.92
C ALA A 451 -25.77 9.51 59.18
N GLU A 452 -25.53 10.03 60.36
CA GLU A 452 -25.77 11.44 60.65
C GLU A 452 -24.99 12.37 59.69
N PRO A 453 -25.56 13.52 59.30
CA PRO A 453 -24.89 14.46 58.41
C PRO A 453 -23.69 15.13 59.15
N VAL A 454 -22.49 14.80 58.74
CA VAL A 454 -21.26 15.48 59.19
C VAL A 454 -21.30 16.94 58.69
N LYS A 455 -21.36 17.91 59.60
CA LYS A 455 -21.20 19.33 59.25
C LYS A 455 -19.82 19.60 58.68
N LEU A 456 -19.77 20.05 57.45
CA LEU A 456 -18.52 20.47 56.79
C LEU A 456 -17.92 21.66 57.57
N LYS A 457 -16.73 21.46 58.16
CA LYS A 457 -15.92 22.59 58.62
C LYS A 457 -15.35 23.33 57.40
N PRO A 458 -15.50 24.67 57.32
CA PRO A 458 -14.89 25.44 56.25
C PRO A 458 -13.36 25.26 56.32
N ALA A 459 -12.74 25.02 55.17
CA ALA A 459 -11.27 24.87 55.06
C ALA A 459 -10.61 26.12 55.68
N ALA A 460 -9.71 25.89 56.63
CA ALA A 460 -8.89 26.95 57.22
C ALA A 460 -8.10 27.66 56.11
N ARG A 461 -8.38 28.94 55.89
CA ARG A 461 -7.59 29.81 55.03
C ARG A 461 -6.18 29.85 55.61
N LYS A 462 -5.19 29.20 54.94
CA LYS A 462 -3.76 29.46 55.27
C LYS A 462 -3.54 30.97 55.10
N LYS A 463 -3.19 31.65 56.20
CA LYS A 463 -2.74 33.05 56.12
C LYS A 463 -1.50 33.09 55.24
N PRO A 464 -1.38 34.09 54.35
CA PRO A 464 -0.15 34.29 53.64
C PRO A 464 1.01 34.49 54.61
N PRO A 465 2.24 34.03 54.29
CA PRO A 465 3.38 34.23 55.19
C PRO A 465 3.60 35.72 55.40
N ALA A 466 3.74 36.12 56.67
CA ALA A 466 3.96 37.50 57.09
C ALA A 466 5.22 38.06 56.40
N GLY A 467 5.05 39.08 55.58
CA GLY A 467 6.15 39.74 54.91
C GLY A 467 7.15 40.29 55.94
N LYS A 468 8.40 39.92 55.80
CA LYS A 468 9.50 40.50 56.62
C LYS A 468 9.52 42.01 56.37
N ARG A 469 9.20 42.78 57.47
CA ARG A 469 9.33 44.24 57.58
C ARG A 469 10.80 44.58 57.27
N ARG A 470 11.05 45.25 56.17
CA ARG A 470 12.34 45.90 55.90
C ARG A 470 12.48 47.09 56.88
N THR A 471 13.33 46.99 57.85
CA THR A 471 13.77 48.10 58.71
C THR A 471 14.50 49.12 57.84
N ARG A 472 13.91 50.32 57.73
CA ARG A 472 14.60 51.52 57.21
C ARG A 472 15.61 51.98 58.24
N THR A 473 16.90 51.77 57.99
CA THR A 473 17.93 52.52 58.69
C THR A 473 18.18 53.82 57.91
N GLY A 474 17.89 54.95 58.58
CA GLY A 474 18.22 56.26 58.05
C GLY A 474 19.71 56.53 58.10
N GLY A 475 20.23 57.24 57.16
CA GLY A 475 21.61 57.68 57.08
C GLY A 475 21.71 58.90 56.19
N SER A 476 22.02 59.98 56.83
CA SER A 476 22.09 61.40 56.49
C SER A 476 22.91 61.81 55.25
N ALA A 477 22.52 62.94 54.79
CA ALA A 477 23.11 63.90 53.86
C ALA A 477 24.63 63.91 53.66
N GLY A 478 25.05 64.11 52.43
CA GLY A 478 26.38 64.55 52.02
C GLY A 478 26.34 65.25 50.66
N ARG A 479 26.28 66.57 50.69
CA ARG A 479 26.45 67.49 49.51
C ARG A 479 27.94 67.53 49.12
N ALA A 480 28.30 67.46 47.88
CA ALA A 480 29.37 68.24 47.20
C ALA A 480 29.37 67.94 45.69
N ARG A 481 28.99 68.87 44.91
CA ARG A 481 29.70 69.82 44.02
C ARG A 481 30.66 69.20 43.00
N ARG A 482 30.23 69.31 41.73
CA ARG A 482 30.86 69.95 40.55
C ARG A 482 32.22 69.39 40.01
N ARG A 483 32.17 69.27 38.70
CA ARG A 483 33.11 69.53 37.59
C ARG A 483 33.75 68.21 37.05
N ARG A 484 33.67 67.89 35.79
CA ARG A 484 33.63 68.53 34.44
C ARG A 484 32.91 67.59 33.48
#